data_9f4144f70f220dece817f844b2a82c6c
#
_entry.id   9f4144f70f220dece817f844b2a82c6c
#
_cell.length_a   1.000
_cell.length_b   1.000
_cell.length_c   1.000
_cell.angle_alpha   90.00
_cell.angle_beta   90.00
_cell.angle_gamma   90.00
#
_symmetry.space_group_name_H-M   'P 1'
#
loop_
_entity.id
_entity.type
_entity.pdbx_description
1 polymer ?
#
loop_
_entity_poly.entity_id
_entity_poly.type
_entity_poly.pdbx_seq_one_letter_code
_entity_poly.pdbx_strand_id
1 'polypeptide(L)' 'MATYLEKVEEELVSLMGETGHQTLQACLKRAGSSGSEMAFFDKVAVVKELSETFSMIMPENRVALFKLKLLNLKGDDEL' A
#
# COMPACT_ATOMS: atom_id res chain seq x y z
N MET A 1 6.43 -9.71 14.45
CA MET A 1 5.64 -8.47 14.40
C MET A 1 5.62 -7.97 12.98
N ALA A 2 4.47 -7.60 12.47
CA ALA A 2 4.33 -7.15 11.10
C ALA A 2 4.24 -5.61 11.03
N THR A 3 5.09 -5.01 10.22
CA THR A 3 5.01 -3.57 9.96
C THR A 3 3.81 -3.28 9.06
N TYR A 4 3.44 -2.01 8.97
CA TYR A 4 2.38 -1.60 8.08
C TYR A 4 2.65 -2.04 6.63
N LEU A 5 3.89 -1.84 6.17
CA LEU A 5 4.28 -2.22 4.81
C LEU A 5 4.23 -3.71 4.57
N GLU A 6 4.59 -4.51 5.57
CA GLU A 6 4.46 -5.96 5.45
C GLU A 6 3.01 -6.39 5.30
N LYS A 7 2.09 -5.74 6.03
CA LYS A 7 0.66 -6.01 5.90
C LYS A 7 0.12 -5.58 4.54
N VAL A 8 0.55 -4.44 4.04
CA VAL A 8 0.19 -3.98 2.70
C VAL A 8 0.71 -4.96 1.64
N GLU A 9 1.94 -5.43 1.80
CA GLU A 9 2.52 -6.41 0.88
C GLU A 9 1.72 -7.72 0.86
N GLU A 10 1.30 -8.21 2.03
CA GLU A 10 0.46 -9.41 2.10
C GLU A 10 -0.85 -9.22 1.33
N GLU A 11 -1.48 -8.07 1.48
CA GLU A 11 -2.72 -7.77 0.75
C GLU A 11 -2.48 -7.71 -0.76
N LEU A 12 -1.39 -7.09 -1.19
CA LEU A 12 -1.05 -7.00 -2.60
C LEU A 12 -0.72 -8.37 -3.20
N VAL A 13 0.03 -9.18 -2.48
CA VAL A 13 0.36 -10.53 -2.93
C VAL A 13 -0.90 -11.40 -3.01
N SER A 14 -1.81 -11.25 -2.07
CA SER A 14 -3.09 -11.95 -2.10
C SER A 14 -3.93 -11.56 -3.33
N LEU A 15 -3.84 -10.30 -3.76
CA LEU A 15 -4.61 -9.79 -4.88
C LEU A 15 -3.94 -10.05 -6.23
N MET A 16 -2.64 -9.88 -6.32
CA MET A 16 -1.88 -9.84 -7.57
C MET A 16 -0.82 -10.93 -7.71
N GLY A 17 -0.58 -11.72 -6.67
CA GLY A 17 0.51 -12.68 -6.66
C GLY A 17 1.86 -12.00 -6.54
N GLU A 18 2.88 -12.56 -7.20
CA GLU A 18 4.25 -12.05 -7.11
C GLU A 18 4.40 -10.60 -7.58
N THR A 19 3.57 -10.17 -8.52
CA THR A 19 3.61 -8.79 -9.02
C THR A 19 3.23 -7.78 -7.95
N GLY A 20 2.52 -8.20 -6.89
CA GLY A 20 2.16 -7.33 -5.78
C GLY A 20 3.37 -6.78 -5.06
N HIS A 21 4.39 -7.61 -4.86
CA HIS A 21 5.63 -7.18 -4.22
C HIS A 21 6.33 -6.09 -5.06
N GLN A 22 6.43 -6.31 -6.37
CA GLN A 22 7.06 -5.36 -7.28
C GLN A 22 6.28 -4.05 -7.34
N THR A 23 4.96 -4.13 -7.36
CA THR A 23 4.08 -2.96 -7.35
C THR A 23 4.30 -2.12 -6.10
N LEU A 24 4.38 -2.76 -4.94
CA LEU A 24 4.63 -2.06 -3.69
C LEU A 24 5.99 -1.35 -3.71
N GLN A 25 7.03 -2.03 -4.16
CA GLN A 25 8.37 -1.44 -4.23
C GLN A 25 8.39 -0.21 -5.14
N ALA A 26 7.73 -0.27 -6.28
CA ALA A 26 7.64 0.86 -7.20
C ALA A 26 6.89 2.04 -6.56
N CYS A 27 5.82 1.76 -5.83
CA CYS A 27 5.04 2.80 -5.16
C CYS A 27 5.83 3.45 -4.01
N LEU A 28 6.55 2.66 -3.23
CA LEU A 28 7.40 3.18 -2.17
C LEU A 28 8.48 4.11 -2.72
N LYS A 29 9.07 3.72 -3.83
CA LYS A 29 10.10 4.53 -4.48
C LYS A 29 9.54 5.88 -4.94
N ARG A 30 8.35 5.86 -5.54
CA ARG A 30 7.69 7.09 -5.99
C ARG A 30 7.25 7.97 -4.83
N ALA A 31 6.79 7.36 -3.74
CA ALA A 31 6.38 8.09 -2.55
C ALA A 31 7.54 8.62 -1.72
N GLY A 32 8.77 8.16 -2.01
CA GLY A 32 9.95 8.56 -1.27
C GLY A 32 10.05 7.96 0.12
N SER A 33 9.32 6.88 0.38
CA SER A 33 9.33 6.21 1.68
C SER A 33 10.47 5.21 1.76
N SER A 34 11.17 5.20 2.88
CA SER A 34 12.22 4.21 3.15
C SER A 34 11.67 2.89 3.67
N GLY A 35 10.46 2.93 4.21
CA GLY A 35 9.82 1.75 4.78
C GLY A 35 10.29 1.38 6.18
N SER A 36 11.22 2.12 6.76
CA SER A 36 11.74 1.79 8.10
C SER A 36 10.81 2.25 9.21
N GLU A 37 10.19 3.39 9.05
CA GLU A 37 9.16 3.91 9.96
C GLU A 37 8.04 4.52 9.11
N MET A 38 6.81 4.33 9.55
CA MET A 38 5.67 4.79 8.78
C MET A 38 4.92 5.88 9.54
N ALA A 39 5.20 7.13 9.20
CA ALA A 39 4.40 8.26 9.68
C ALA A 39 3.10 8.33 8.88
N PHE A 40 2.12 9.05 9.42
CA PHE A 40 0.83 9.19 8.75
C PHE A 40 0.95 9.73 7.32
N PHE A 41 1.83 10.70 7.11
CA PHE A 41 2.03 11.28 5.77
C PHE A 41 2.58 10.27 4.76
N ASP A 42 3.49 9.41 5.21
CA ASP A 42 4.05 8.38 4.35
C ASP A 42 2.99 7.35 3.99
N LYS A 43 2.17 6.98 4.96
CA LYS A 43 1.05 6.06 4.75
C LYS A 43 0.09 6.60 3.68
N VAL A 44 -0.31 7.86 3.80
CA VAL A 44 -1.21 8.50 2.85
C VAL A 44 -0.57 8.54 1.45
N ALA A 45 0.71 8.89 1.37
CA ALA A 45 1.43 8.96 0.10
C ALA A 45 1.49 7.58 -0.58
N VAL A 46 1.81 6.53 0.19
CA VAL A 46 1.88 5.17 -0.34
C VAL A 46 0.51 4.70 -0.82
N VAL A 47 -0.53 4.93 -0.03
CA VAL A 47 -1.89 4.54 -0.40
C VAL A 47 -2.35 5.29 -1.65
N LYS A 48 -2.01 6.57 -1.76
CA LYS A 48 -2.33 7.37 -2.95
C LYS A 48 -1.67 6.78 -4.20
N GLU A 49 -0.38 6.47 -4.13
CA GLU A 49 0.35 5.89 -5.26
C GLU A 49 -0.24 4.54 -5.66
N LEU A 50 -0.56 3.69 -4.69
CA LEU A 50 -1.19 2.41 -4.96
C LEU A 50 -2.55 2.59 -5.62
N SER A 51 -3.35 3.54 -5.13
CA SER A 51 -4.67 3.83 -5.70
C SER A 51 -4.58 4.28 -7.15
N GLU A 52 -3.62 5.14 -7.47
CA GLU A 52 -3.39 5.61 -8.84
C GLU A 52 -2.98 4.46 -9.76
N THR A 53 -2.11 3.58 -9.28
CA THR A 53 -1.69 2.40 -10.02
C THR A 53 -2.87 1.48 -10.31
N PHE A 54 -3.69 1.20 -9.31
CA PHE A 54 -4.83 0.31 -9.47
C PHE A 54 -5.98 0.92 -10.26
N SER A 55 -6.07 2.25 -10.34
CA SER A 55 -7.12 2.89 -11.14
C SER A 55 -7.02 2.55 -12.62
N MET A 56 -5.85 2.09 -13.07
CA MET A 56 -5.64 1.69 -14.46
C MET A 56 -6.08 0.25 -14.74
N ILE A 57 -6.25 -0.57 -13.71
CA ILE A 57 -6.53 -2.00 -13.88
C ILE A 57 -7.81 -2.46 -13.17
N MET A 58 -8.39 -1.63 -12.31
CA MET A 58 -9.61 -1.97 -11.57
C MET A 58 -10.65 -0.87 -11.68
N PRO A 59 -11.95 -1.22 -11.57
CA PRO A 59 -13.01 -0.22 -11.52
C PRO A 59 -12.85 0.71 -10.33
N GLU A 60 -13.33 1.94 -10.46
CA GLU A 60 -13.19 2.97 -9.45
C GLU A 60 -13.75 2.54 -8.08
N ASN A 61 -14.88 1.85 -8.06
CA ASN A 61 -15.48 1.38 -6.81
C ASN A 61 -14.59 0.38 -6.07
N ARG A 62 -13.88 -0.48 -6.81
CA ARG A 62 -12.94 -1.42 -6.21
C ARG A 62 -11.69 -0.73 -5.68
N VAL A 63 -11.20 0.25 -6.41
CA VAL A 63 -10.05 1.05 -5.98
C VAL A 63 -10.40 1.77 -4.69
N ALA A 64 -11.58 2.35 -4.57
CA ALA A 64 -12.03 3.03 -3.36
C ALA A 64 -12.08 2.09 -2.16
N LEU A 65 -12.63 0.88 -2.34
CA LEU A 65 -12.70 -0.12 -1.28
C LEU A 65 -11.30 -0.56 -0.84
N PHE A 66 -10.42 -0.78 -1.79
CA PHE A 66 -9.05 -1.18 -1.51
C PHE A 66 -8.29 -0.08 -0.75
N LYS A 67 -8.48 1.17 -1.16
CA LYS A 67 -7.90 2.33 -0.50
C LYS A 67 -8.34 2.40 0.96
N LEU A 68 -9.63 2.23 1.23
CA LEU A 68 -10.15 2.22 2.60
C LEU A 68 -9.55 1.08 3.41
N LYS A 69 -9.42 -0.09 2.83
CA LYS A 69 -8.82 -1.23 3.50
C LYS A 69 -7.36 -0.94 3.89
N LEU A 70 -6.59 -0.38 2.98
CA LEU A 70 -5.19 -0.02 3.24
C LEU A 70 -5.07 1.04 4.33
N LEU A 71 -5.96 2.03 4.35
CA LEU A 71 -5.95 3.07 5.37
C LEU A 71 -6.32 2.55 6.75
N ASN A 72 -7.11 1.48 6.81
CA ASN A 72 -7.53 0.87 8.07
C ASN A 72 -6.54 -0.16 8.62
N LEU A 73 -5.57 -0.58 7.82
CA LEU A 73 -4.53 -1.48 8.31
C LEU A 73 -3.64 -0.75 9.31
N LYS A 74 -3.24 -1.47 10.35
CA LYS A 74 -2.28 -0.95 11.33
C LYS A 74 -1.11 -1.89 11.45
N GLY A 75 0.09 -1.34 11.26
CA GLY A 75 1.32 -2.07 11.52
C GLY A 75 1.82 -1.80 12.94
N ASP A 76 2.71 -2.64 13.40
CA ASP A 76 3.31 -2.48 14.72
C ASP A 76 4.27 -1.29 14.79
N ASP A 77 4.67 -0.76 13.64
CA ASP A 77 5.55 0.40 13.51
C ASP A 77 4.79 1.72 13.37
N GLU A 78 3.47 1.70 13.35
CA GLU A 78 2.67 2.92 13.24
C GLU A 78 2.63 3.67 14.57
N LEU A 79 2.74 4.97 14.46
CA LEU A 79 2.63 5.89 15.60
C LEU A 79 1.19 6.26 15.87
#